data_76d1d475c640e4f0a3268c459590e70e
#
_entry.id   76d1d475c640e4f0a3268c459590e70e
#
_cell.length_a   1.000
_cell.length_b   1.000
_cell.length_c   1.000
_cell.angle_alpha   90.00
_cell.angle_beta   90.00
_cell.angle_gamma   90.00
#
_symmetry.space_group_name_H-M   'P 1'
#
loop_
_entity.id
_entity.type
_entity.pdbx_description
1 polymer ?
#
loop_
_entity_poly.entity_id
_entity_poly.type
_entity_poly.pdbx_seq_one_letter_code
_entity_poly.pdbx_strand_id
1 'polypeptide(L)'
;DGLQFRMQSGLMPADRVGAVYGVGFDNPEEGRMWFFNRYSQFAQRGYGVSVSLLDERRRETSRIVASEAWFEEDRGWVFRNGRALTFRVDNGELVSSVPFAERVESEFREDASLMLLIDRRAKDLSMPQLRRLIDYFAVESNPKGTPYAVRFYSLVADTLAPLIVIAIAIPFAVTGVR
;
A
#
# COMPACT_ATOMS: atom_id res chain seq x y z
N ASP A 1 21.36 6.37 -6.46
CA ASP A 1 20.00 6.87 -6.15
C ASP A 1 19.93 7.73 -4.87
N GLY A 2 20.72 7.43 -3.81
CA GLY A 2 20.69 8.19 -2.56
C GLY A 2 21.22 9.63 -2.64
N LEU A 3 22.10 9.96 -3.58
CA LEU A 3 22.65 11.30 -3.78
C LEU A 3 21.67 12.22 -4.51
N GLN A 4 20.94 11.72 -5.50
CA GLN A 4 19.90 12.48 -6.20
C GLN A 4 18.73 12.82 -5.26
N PHE A 5 18.37 11.92 -4.37
CA PHE A 5 17.33 12.14 -3.37
C PHE A 5 17.71 13.27 -2.40
N ARG A 6 18.98 13.32 -1.95
CA ARG A 6 19.48 14.38 -1.05
C ARG A 6 19.53 15.75 -1.71
N MET A 7 19.84 15.84 -2.99
CA MET A 7 19.86 17.12 -3.72
C MET A 7 18.43 17.64 -4.00
N GLN A 8 17.47 16.76 -4.29
CA GLN A 8 16.08 17.17 -4.49
C GLN A 8 15.37 17.57 -3.20
N SER A 9 15.72 16.96 -2.06
CA SER A 9 15.08 17.27 -0.77
C SER A 9 15.43 18.66 -0.22
N GLY A 10 16.55 19.26 -0.64
CA GLY A 10 16.94 20.60 -0.22
C GLY A 10 16.21 21.76 -0.93
N LEU A 11 15.51 21.47 -2.04
CA LEU A 11 14.86 22.48 -2.89
C LEU A 11 13.32 22.34 -2.94
N MET A 12 12.76 21.25 -2.42
CA MET A 12 11.30 20.99 -2.45
C MET A 12 10.70 21.11 -1.05
N PRO A 13 9.47 21.65 -0.93
CA PRO A 13 8.71 21.57 0.31
C PRO A 13 8.61 20.13 0.81
N ALA A 14 8.71 19.92 2.12
CA ALA A 14 8.72 18.58 2.74
C ALA A 14 7.54 17.68 2.35
N ASP A 15 6.41 18.30 2.02
CA ASP A 15 5.20 17.63 1.55
C ASP A 15 5.29 17.05 0.12
N ARG A 16 6.29 17.48 -0.66
CA ARG A 16 6.56 16.98 -2.03
C ARG A 16 7.70 15.97 -2.11
N VAL A 17 8.50 15.86 -1.06
CA VAL A 17 9.62 14.90 -1.02
C VAL A 17 9.07 13.48 -0.91
N GLY A 18 9.44 12.61 -1.86
CA GLY A 18 8.94 11.24 -1.91
C GLY A 18 7.42 11.13 -2.15
N ALA A 19 6.83 12.12 -2.82
CA ALA A 19 5.40 12.12 -3.12
C ALA A 19 5.04 11.06 -4.17
N VAL A 20 4.00 10.31 -3.88
CA VAL A 20 3.35 9.39 -4.83
C VAL A 20 1.96 9.94 -5.13
N TYR A 21 1.55 9.89 -6.40
CA TYR A 21 0.29 10.48 -6.87
C TYR A 21 -0.68 9.39 -7.32
N GLY A 22 -1.99 9.63 -7.13
CA GLY A 22 -3.05 8.76 -7.63
C GLY A 22 -3.05 7.37 -6.97
N VAL A 23 -2.82 7.30 -5.66
CA VAL A 23 -2.78 6.03 -4.92
C VAL A 23 -4.19 5.57 -4.61
N GLY A 24 -4.58 4.41 -5.14
CA GLY A 24 -5.83 3.73 -4.82
C GLY A 24 -5.58 2.44 -4.03
N PHE A 25 -6.42 2.18 -3.03
CA PHE A 25 -6.36 0.97 -2.23
C PHE A 25 -7.77 0.47 -1.92
N ASP A 26 -8.02 -0.79 -2.19
CA ASP A 26 -9.28 -1.46 -1.89
C ASP A 26 -9.06 -2.47 -0.75
N ASN A 27 -9.79 -2.30 0.34
CA ASN A 27 -9.87 -3.23 1.45
C ASN A 27 -11.26 -3.91 1.44
N PRO A 28 -11.41 -5.04 0.75
CA PRO A 28 -12.71 -5.69 0.61
C PRO A 28 -13.22 -6.30 1.92
N GLU A 29 -12.33 -6.72 2.83
CA GLU A 29 -12.72 -7.31 4.12
C GLU A 29 -13.45 -6.30 5.00
N GLU A 30 -12.99 -5.06 5.00
CA GLU A 30 -13.57 -3.98 5.79
C GLU A 30 -14.54 -3.11 4.97
N GLY A 31 -14.76 -3.44 3.70
CA GLY A 31 -15.63 -2.70 2.81
C GLY A 31 -15.19 -1.25 2.60
N ARG A 32 -13.89 -0.97 2.56
CA ARG A 32 -13.34 0.38 2.41
C ARG A 32 -12.49 0.51 1.17
N MET A 33 -12.72 1.59 0.41
CA MET A 33 -11.91 1.96 -0.73
C MET A 33 -11.27 3.32 -0.49
N TRP A 34 -9.94 3.35 -0.51
CA TRP A 34 -9.13 4.53 -0.28
C TRP A 34 -8.61 5.11 -1.57
N PHE A 35 -8.57 6.43 -1.64
CA PHE A 35 -7.91 7.15 -2.70
C PHE A 35 -7.17 8.36 -2.14
N PHE A 36 -5.91 8.51 -2.52
CA PHE A 36 -5.08 9.67 -2.23
C PHE A 36 -4.70 10.34 -3.55
N ASN A 37 -5.02 11.61 -3.69
CA ASN A 37 -4.53 12.37 -4.83
C ASN A 37 -2.99 12.45 -4.80
N ARG A 38 -2.42 12.64 -3.59
CA ARG A 38 -0.99 12.64 -3.33
C ARG A 38 -0.72 12.10 -1.93
N TYR A 39 0.32 11.28 -1.81
CA TYR A 39 0.82 10.82 -0.51
C TYR A 39 2.31 11.15 -0.38
N SER A 40 2.72 11.84 0.71
CA SER A 40 4.11 12.09 1.04
C SER A 40 4.64 11.00 1.97
N GLN A 41 5.59 10.20 1.48
CA GLN A 41 6.24 9.17 2.29
C GLN A 41 7.10 9.78 3.41
N PHE A 42 7.65 10.96 3.19
CA PHE A 42 8.45 11.65 4.18
C PHE A 42 7.60 12.23 5.31
N ALA A 43 6.52 12.92 4.98
CA ALA A 43 5.59 13.49 5.97
C ALA A 43 4.60 12.46 6.55
N GLN A 44 4.56 11.23 6.03
CA GLN A 44 3.56 10.20 6.37
C GLN A 44 2.13 10.74 6.31
N ARG A 45 1.82 11.51 5.25
CA ARG A 45 0.57 12.24 5.12
C ARG A 45 0.00 12.15 3.71
N GLY A 46 -1.31 11.87 3.64
CA GLY A 46 -2.10 11.92 2.42
C GLY A 46 -2.75 13.28 2.22
N TYR A 47 -2.84 13.71 0.97
CA TYR A 47 -3.48 14.96 0.55
C TYR A 47 -4.54 14.69 -0.51
N GLY A 48 -5.70 15.34 -0.39
CA GLY A 48 -6.84 15.09 -1.24
C GLY A 48 -7.30 13.63 -1.09
N VAL A 49 -7.70 13.28 0.14
CA VAL A 49 -8.04 11.92 0.54
C VAL A 49 -9.53 11.69 0.37
N SER A 50 -9.90 10.54 -0.17
CA SER A 50 -11.26 10.04 -0.23
C SER A 50 -11.30 8.60 0.27
N VAL A 51 -12.20 8.33 1.22
CA VAL A 51 -12.46 6.98 1.72
C VAL A 51 -13.94 6.67 1.52
N SER A 52 -14.22 5.71 0.65
CA SER A 52 -15.57 5.21 0.41
C SER A 52 -15.82 3.99 1.28
N LEU A 53 -16.92 3.99 2.00
CA LEU A 53 -17.42 2.86 2.78
C LEU A 53 -18.50 2.14 1.95
N LEU A 54 -18.33 0.84 1.78
CA LEU A 54 -19.16 0.01 0.93
C LEU A 54 -19.95 -0.99 1.78
N ASP A 55 -21.16 -1.32 1.34
CA ASP A 55 -21.92 -2.41 1.93
C ASP A 55 -21.45 -3.79 1.41
N GLU A 56 -22.05 -4.87 1.91
CA GLU A 56 -21.76 -6.25 1.48
C GLU A 56 -21.93 -6.48 -0.03
N ARG A 57 -22.75 -5.66 -0.70
CA ARG A 57 -22.96 -5.70 -2.15
C ARG A 57 -22.07 -4.72 -2.92
N ARG A 58 -21.05 -4.16 -2.23
CA ARG A 58 -20.10 -3.19 -2.77
C ARG A 58 -20.74 -1.90 -3.28
N ARG A 59 -21.88 -1.52 -2.71
CA ARG A 59 -22.52 -0.23 -2.98
C ARG A 59 -22.06 0.79 -1.95
N GLU A 60 -21.77 1.98 -2.39
CA GLU A 60 -21.31 3.06 -1.52
C GLU A 60 -22.41 3.54 -0.59
N THR A 61 -22.16 3.47 0.70
CA THR A 61 -23.06 3.93 1.77
C THR A 61 -22.66 5.29 2.31
N SER A 62 -21.36 5.52 2.41
CA SER A 62 -20.81 6.79 2.86
C SER A 62 -19.42 7.02 2.29
N ARG A 63 -18.99 8.30 2.31
CA ARG A 63 -17.66 8.71 1.87
C ARG A 63 -17.14 9.80 2.77
N ILE A 64 -15.89 9.68 3.17
CA ILE A 64 -15.13 10.73 3.84
C ILE A 64 -14.22 11.36 2.78
N VAL A 65 -14.33 12.67 2.59
CA VAL A 65 -13.42 13.44 1.73
C VAL A 65 -12.73 14.47 2.60
N ALA A 66 -11.40 14.52 2.53
CA ALA A 66 -10.61 15.44 3.34
C ALA A 66 -9.43 16.02 2.56
N SER A 67 -9.01 17.23 2.96
CA SER A 67 -7.82 17.86 2.38
C SER A 67 -6.55 17.12 2.77
N GLU A 68 -6.50 16.60 3.99
CA GLU A 68 -5.36 15.88 4.55
C GLU A 68 -5.82 14.69 5.40
N ALA A 69 -5.02 13.62 5.42
CA ALA A 69 -5.18 12.52 6.37
C ALA A 69 -3.83 11.91 6.72
N TRP A 70 -3.71 11.42 7.96
CA TRP A 70 -2.54 10.71 8.46
C TRP A 70 -2.96 9.69 9.52
N PHE A 71 -2.10 8.73 9.77
CA PHE A 71 -2.31 7.70 10.79
C PHE A 71 -1.56 8.05 12.08
N GLU A 72 -2.24 7.96 13.21
CA GLU A 72 -1.69 8.07 14.56
C GLU A 72 -1.92 6.74 15.29
N GLU A 73 -0.87 6.15 15.88
CA GLU A 73 -0.93 4.82 16.49
C GLU A 73 -2.01 4.73 17.58
N ASP A 74 -2.16 5.80 18.38
CA ASP A 74 -3.10 5.84 19.50
C ASP A 74 -4.53 6.21 19.11
N ARG A 75 -4.72 6.93 18.00
CA ARG A 75 -6.00 7.51 17.59
C ARG A 75 -6.61 6.88 16.35
N GLY A 76 -5.79 6.21 15.52
CA GLY A 76 -6.19 5.74 14.20
C GLY A 76 -6.01 6.79 13.10
N TRP A 77 -6.83 6.75 12.07
CA TRP A 77 -6.77 7.70 10.97
C TRP A 77 -7.39 9.04 11.34
N VAL A 78 -6.63 10.11 11.18
CA VAL A 78 -7.06 11.49 11.42
C VAL A 78 -7.26 12.18 10.07
N PHE A 79 -8.44 12.73 9.85
CA PHE A 79 -8.84 13.49 8.66
C PHE A 79 -9.02 14.94 9.01
N ARG A 80 -8.49 15.86 8.18
CA ARG A 80 -8.58 17.31 8.42
C ARG A 80 -9.22 18.03 7.24
N ASN A 81 -10.06 19.03 7.57
CA ASN A 81 -10.74 19.91 6.62
C ASN A 81 -11.48 19.11 5.54
N GLY A 82 -12.56 18.46 5.95
CA GLY A 82 -13.27 17.55 5.08
C GLY A 82 -14.78 17.60 5.20
N ARG A 83 -15.41 16.65 4.55
CA ARG A 83 -16.85 16.40 4.58
C ARG A 83 -17.12 14.91 4.67
N ALA A 84 -18.09 14.55 5.49
CA ALA A 84 -18.70 13.23 5.52
C ALA A 84 -19.96 13.23 4.67
N LEU A 85 -19.97 12.38 3.66
CA LEU A 85 -21.08 12.23 2.71
C LEU A 85 -21.79 10.93 3.04
N THR A 86 -23.12 10.94 3.04
CA THR A 86 -23.94 9.73 3.20
C THR A 86 -24.84 9.58 1.98
N PHE A 87 -24.86 8.37 1.43
CA PHE A 87 -25.62 8.04 0.23
C PHE A 87 -26.77 7.10 0.53
N ARG A 88 -27.84 7.21 -0.22
CA ARG A 88 -28.94 6.25 -0.22
C ARG A 88 -28.52 5.01 -1.01
N VAL A 89 -28.67 3.85 -0.39
CA VAL A 89 -28.16 2.58 -0.94
C VAL A 89 -28.96 2.10 -2.17
N ASP A 90 -30.21 2.53 -2.31
CA ASP A 90 -31.10 2.12 -3.41
C ASP A 90 -30.77 2.83 -4.74
N ASN A 91 -30.46 4.11 -4.71
CA ASN A 91 -30.29 4.93 -5.92
C ASN A 91 -28.96 5.73 -5.96
N GLY A 92 -28.11 5.64 -4.90
CA GLY A 92 -26.85 6.37 -4.82
C GLY A 92 -27.00 7.87 -4.61
N GLU A 93 -28.19 8.36 -4.29
CA GLU A 93 -28.45 9.79 -4.07
C GLU A 93 -27.77 10.28 -2.79
N LEU A 94 -27.16 11.46 -2.85
CA LEU A 94 -26.56 12.10 -1.68
C LEU A 94 -27.67 12.54 -0.71
N VAL A 95 -27.67 11.92 0.48
CA VAL A 95 -28.64 12.20 1.55
C VAL A 95 -28.12 13.30 2.47
N SER A 96 -26.84 13.27 2.80
CA SER A 96 -26.23 14.18 3.77
C SER A 96 -24.81 14.53 3.40
N SER A 97 -24.41 15.76 3.74
CA SER A 97 -23.04 16.25 3.59
C SER A 97 -22.68 17.12 4.79
N VAL A 98 -21.96 16.54 5.74
CA VAL A 98 -21.58 17.19 7.00
C VAL A 98 -20.13 17.62 6.94
N PRO A 99 -19.81 18.92 7.00
CA PRO A 99 -18.43 19.38 7.08
C PRO A 99 -17.82 19.12 8.44
N PHE A 100 -16.51 18.90 8.49
CA PHE A 100 -15.74 18.78 9.73
C PHE A 100 -14.37 19.47 9.57
N ALA A 101 -13.86 20.02 10.68
CA ALA A 101 -12.50 20.55 10.74
C ALA A 101 -11.50 19.41 10.97
N GLU A 102 -11.81 18.52 11.92
CA GLU A 102 -11.06 17.30 12.21
C GLU A 102 -12.02 16.16 12.48
N ARG A 103 -11.68 14.96 12.00
CA ARG A 103 -12.42 13.72 12.25
C ARG A 103 -11.43 12.58 12.47
N VAL A 104 -11.69 11.78 13.49
CA VAL A 104 -10.84 10.63 13.82
C VAL A 104 -11.65 9.34 13.61
N GLU A 105 -11.07 8.40 12.89
CA GLU A 105 -11.61 7.06 12.67
C GLU A 105 -10.67 6.05 13.33
N SER A 106 -10.96 5.68 14.58
CA SER A 106 -10.14 4.77 15.37
C SER A 106 -10.22 3.31 14.91
N GLU A 107 -11.26 2.97 14.16
CA GLU A 107 -11.46 1.62 13.61
C GLU A 107 -10.67 1.39 12.31
N PHE A 108 -10.20 2.45 11.66
CA PHE A 108 -9.44 2.35 10.43
C PHE A 108 -7.98 2.01 10.77
N ARG A 109 -7.55 0.81 10.38
CA ARG A 109 -6.22 0.25 10.70
C ARG A 109 -5.37 0.00 9.46
N GLU A 110 -5.82 0.43 8.31
CA GLU A 110 -5.10 0.27 7.06
C GLU A 110 -3.74 0.95 7.10
N ASP A 111 -2.73 0.21 6.66
CA ASP A 111 -1.35 0.67 6.62
C ASP A 111 -1.06 1.44 5.33
N ALA A 112 -0.86 2.74 5.45
CA ALA A 112 -0.52 3.60 4.32
C ALA A 112 0.73 3.12 3.56
N SER A 113 1.72 2.55 4.24
CA SER A 113 2.93 2.05 3.59
C SER A 113 2.64 0.82 2.71
N LEU A 114 1.70 -0.02 3.13
CA LEU A 114 1.23 -1.16 2.34
C LEU A 114 0.45 -0.71 1.12
N MET A 115 -0.46 0.27 1.28
CA MET A 115 -1.21 0.86 0.17
C MET A 115 -0.29 1.35 -0.95
N LEU A 116 0.84 1.96 -0.60
CA LEU A 116 1.84 2.46 -1.55
C LEU A 116 2.63 1.36 -2.25
N LEU A 117 2.73 0.18 -1.67
CA LEU A 117 3.45 -0.96 -2.25
C LEU A 117 2.61 -1.69 -3.30
N ILE A 118 1.29 -1.74 -3.13
CA ILE A 118 0.37 -2.49 -4.00
C ILE A 118 0.41 -2.00 -5.45
N ASP A 119 0.60 -0.71 -5.67
CA ASP A 119 0.68 -0.12 -7.02
C ASP A 119 2.07 -0.26 -7.67
N ARG A 120 3.08 -0.74 -6.92
CA ARG A 120 4.42 -0.93 -7.46
C ARG A 120 4.55 -2.26 -8.20
N ARG A 121 5.34 -2.24 -9.28
CA ARG A 121 5.66 -3.47 -10.00
C ARG A 121 6.48 -4.40 -9.11
N ALA A 122 6.16 -5.69 -9.13
CA ALA A 122 6.84 -6.70 -8.30
C ALA A 122 8.37 -6.70 -8.47
N LYS A 123 8.88 -6.33 -9.66
CA LYS A 123 10.32 -6.25 -9.95
C LYS A 123 11.05 -5.11 -9.22
N ASP A 124 10.33 -4.06 -8.83
CA ASP A 124 10.87 -2.85 -8.20
C ASP A 124 10.83 -2.94 -6.66
N LEU A 125 10.31 -4.05 -6.13
CA LEU A 125 10.17 -4.31 -4.70
C LEU A 125 11.33 -5.12 -4.15
N SER A 126 11.74 -4.78 -2.93
CA SER A 126 12.72 -5.56 -2.17
C SER A 126 12.10 -6.85 -1.59
N MET A 127 12.94 -7.82 -1.22
CA MET A 127 12.49 -9.09 -0.61
C MET A 127 11.55 -8.89 0.59
N PRO A 128 11.85 -8.02 1.57
CA PRO A 128 10.95 -7.76 2.69
C PRO A 128 9.60 -7.16 2.26
N GLN A 129 9.61 -6.27 1.26
CA GLN A 129 8.38 -5.66 0.72
C GLN A 129 7.51 -6.69 -0.01
N LEU A 130 8.14 -7.56 -0.82
CA LEU A 130 7.44 -8.67 -1.48
C LEU A 130 6.80 -9.60 -0.45
N ARG A 131 7.53 -9.97 0.61
CA ARG A 131 7.00 -10.82 1.66
C ARG A 131 5.77 -10.20 2.34
N ARG A 132 5.86 -8.93 2.69
CA ARG A 132 4.75 -8.19 3.31
C ARG A 132 3.48 -8.17 2.45
N LEU A 133 3.64 -7.99 1.12
CA LEU A 133 2.52 -8.05 0.18
C LEU A 133 1.96 -9.45 0.02
N ILE A 134 2.83 -10.47 -0.01
CA ILE A 134 2.40 -11.87 -0.08
C ILE A 134 1.57 -12.22 1.16
N ASP A 135 2.05 -11.87 2.35
CA ASP A 135 1.36 -12.14 3.59
C ASP A 135 -0.01 -11.42 3.63
N TYR A 136 -0.09 -10.18 3.16
CA TYR A 136 -1.34 -9.44 3.02
C TYR A 136 -2.34 -10.12 2.07
N PHE A 137 -1.92 -10.45 0.84
CA PHE A 137 -2.80 -11.07 -0.14
C PHE A 137 -3.13 -12.52 0.17
N ALA A 138 -2.32 -13.22 0.99
CA ALA A 138 -2.60 -14.58 1.43
C ALA A 138 -3.81 -14.64 2.37
N VAL A 139 -3.97 -13.65 3.25
CA VAL A 139 -5.13 -13.53 4.15
C VAL A 139 -6.41 -13.38 3.33
N GLU A 140 -6.38 -12.57 2.26
CA GLU A 140 -7.55 -12.30 1.41
C GLU A 140 -7.80 -13.38 0.35
N SER A 141 -6.93 -14.40 0.21
CA SER A 141 -6.95 -15.34 -0.93
C SER A 141 -7.04 -14.65 -2.30
N ASN A 142 -6.42 -13.48 -2.42
CA ASN A 142 -6.56 -12.59 -3.57
C ASN A 142 -5.55 -12.95 -4.67
N PRO A 143 -5.99 -13.22 -5.91
CA PRO A 143 -5.11 -13.59 -7.02
C PRO A 143 -4.11 -12.49 -7.41
N LYS A 144 -4.33 -11.25 -7.00
CA LYS A 144 -3.37 -10.15 -7.17
C LYS A 144 -2.03 -10.39 -6.46
N GLY A 145 -1.97 -11.28 -5.47
CA GLY A 145 -0.75 -11.70 -4.79
C GLY A 145 0.21 -12.53 -5.64
N THR A 146 -0.31 -13.22 -6.67
CA THR A 146 0.48 -14.16 -7.50
C THR A 146 1.75 -13.55 -8.11
N PRO A 147 1.74 -12.37 -8.75
CA PRO A 147 2.95 -11.78 -9.33
C PRO A 147 4.05 -11.48 -8.30
N TYR A 148 3.66 -11.11 -7.08
CA TYR A 148 4.60 -10.84 -6.00
C TYR A 148 5.20 -12.13 -5.46
N ALA A 149 4.40 -13.19 -5.30
CA ALA A 149 4.85 -14.51 -4.90
C ALA A 149 5.83 -15.09 -5.93
N VAL A 150 5.49 -15.06 -7.22
CA VAL A 150 6.38 -15.53 -8.30
C VAL A 150 7.72 -14.80 -8.25
N ARG A 151 7.71 -13.47 -8.12
CA ARG A 151 8.94 -12.69 -8.04
C ARG A 151 9.78 -13.03 -6.81
N PHE A 152 9.14 -13.20 -5.64
CA PHE A 152 9.82 -13.57 -4.41
C PHE A 152 10.53 -14.92 -4.54
N TYR A 153 9.82 -15.95 -5.00
CA TYR A 153 10.40 -17.28 -5.16
C TYR A 153 11.45 -17.34 -6.26
N SER A 154 11.32 -16.56 -7.34
CA SER A 154 12.36 -16.41 -8.35
C SER A 154 13.67 -15.86 -7.75
N LEU A 155 13.59 -14.80 -6.93
CA LEU A 155 14.78 -14.27 -6.25
C LEU A 155 15.44 -15.27 -5.30
N VAL A 156 14.63 -16.07 -4.59
CA VAL A 156 15.15 -17.15 -3.73
C VAL A 156 15.83 -18.22 -4.56
N ALA A 157 15.22 -18.67 -5.65
CA ALA A 157 15.77 -19.66 -6.56
C ALA A 157 17.09 -19.18 -7.20
N ASP A 158 17.13 -17.94 -7.69
CA ASP A 158 18.32 -17.34 -8.29
C ASP A 158 19.50 -17.29 -7.28
N THR A 159 19.21 -17.06 -6.00
CA THR A 159 20.22 -17.04 -4.94
C THR A 159 20.72 -18.45 -4.61
N LEU A 160 19.85 -19.47 -4.70
CA LEU A 160 20.21 -20.87 -4.37
C LEU A 160 20.86 -21.60 -5.55
N ALA A 161 20.59 -21.21 -6.78
CA ALA A 161 21.09 -21.88 -7.98
C ALA A 161 22.63 -22.10 -7.98
N PRO A 162 23.48 -21.12 -7.66
CA PRO A 162 24.93 -21.32 -7.59
C PRO A 162 25.33 -22.33 -6.53
N LEU A 163 24.65 -22.38 -5.38
CA LEU A 163 24.94 -23.33 -4.31
C LEU A 163 24.62 -24.77 -4.73
N ILE A 164 23.52 -24.96 -5.47
CA ILE A 164 23.14 -26.28 -6.00
C ILE A 164 24.19 -26.76 -7.01
N VAL A 165 24.64 -25.87 -7.92
CA VAL A 165 25.67 -26.18 -8.92
C VAL A 165 26.98 -26.61 -8.22
N ILE A 166 27.42 -25.87 -7.20
CA ILE A 166 28.63 -26.20 -6.42
C ILE A 166 28.43 -27.55 -5.72
N ALA A 167 27.28 -27.78 -5.07
CA ALA A 167 27.01 -29.02 -4.37
C ALA A 167 27.05 -30.25 -5.31
N ILE A 168 26.58 -30.12 -6.54
CA ILE A 168 26.64 -31.17 -7.56
C ILE A 168 28.08 -31.34 -8.08
N ALA A 169 28.85 -30.28 -8.24
CA ALA A 169 30.22 -30.33 -8.78
C ALA A 169 31.25 -31.00 -7.83
N ILE A 170 31.06 -30.89 -6.51
CA ILE A 170 31.97 -31.43 -5.50
C ILE A 170 32.25 -32.94 -5.69
N PRO A 171 31.24 -33.84 -5.82
CA PRO A 171 31.48 -35.27 -6.02
C PRO A 171 32.33 -35.57 -7.26
N PHE A 172 32.08 -34.82 -8.36
CA PHE A 172 32.83 -35.02 -9.62
C PHE A 172 34.28 -34.54 -9.52
N ALA A 173 34.52 -33.45 -8.79
CA ALA A 173 35.89 -32.96 -8.55
C ALA A 173 36.71 -33.92 -7.72
N VAL A 174 36.10 -34.60 -6.75
CA VAL A 174 36.82 -35.58 -5.87
C VAL A 174 37.07 -36.91 -6.56
N THR A 175 36.18 -37.36 -7.45
CA THR A 175 36.36 -38.65 -8.18
C THR A 175 37.31 -38.56 -9.38
N GLY A 176 37.59 -37.35 -9.89
CA GLY A 176 38.49 -37.12 -11.01
C GLY A 176 40.01 -37.15 -10.67
N VAL A 177 40.39 -37.35 -9.40
CA VAL A 177 41.79 -37.40 -8.90
C VAL A 177 42.19 -38.85 -8.59
N ARG A 178 42.02 -39.76 -9.54
CA ARG A 178 42.60 -41.09 -9.51
C ARG A 178 43.34 -41.39 -10.79
#